data_e7281cce2d1f809c469a6aae32ebfe9f
#
_entry.id   e7281cce2d1f809c469a6aae32ebfe9f
#
_cell.length_a   1.000
_cell.length_b   1.000
_cell.length_c   1.000
_cell.angle_alpha   90.00
_cell.angle_beta   90.00
_cell.angle_gamma   90.00
#
_symmetry.space_group_name_H-M   'P 1'
#
loop_
_entity.id
_entity.type
_entity.pdbx_description
1 polymer ?
#
loop_
_entity_poly.entity_id
_entity_poly.type
_entity_poly.pdbx_seq_one_letter_code
_entity_poly.pdbx_strand_id
1 'polypeptide(L)'
;HIDRKSSMMWSDYSLAGTLEMARVTTLPIEKAARVSPGQGISAMQVITALEKDILVPYQKRQVEEFKSGMQLIQADRGGMIYQPKLGLHSDVGEVDFVSMYPAVIIRGNISPEVPLPDVLTPASEELGVVPLTLKPIYEKRVALKTKTRSYPPDHPMAKTLKARSSALKWLLVVCFGFLGYKNARYGRIEAHEAVTKGGREVLLRAKEVAEEEGFEVLQMYVDALWLKKKGCSKPEHFEEVMRKIVDRTGLAIALDGVLRWVAFLPSKTDARVPIANRYFGIFQSGEIKVRGLEARRRDTPRWIGQVQTEMITCLGHAKTRADLPEVLRSALRLYQDALEALKAGRVPLDLLVINGKVSYALDAYKSATAAVRAARQLESAGMQIRPGQRVRFLFMQGEPDVRAW
;
A
#
# COMPACT_ATOMS: atom_id res chain seq x y z
N HIS A 1 -19.75 -8.19 -21.96
CA HIS A 1 -20.17 -8.13 -20.55
C HIS A 1 -18.98 -8.44 -19.67
N ILE A 2 -18.31 -7.39 -19.21
CA ILE A 2 -17.26 -7.53 -18.18
C ILE A 2 -17.99 -7.46 -16.84
N ASP A 3 -18.15 -8.61 -16.21
CA ASP A 3 -18.67 -8.66 -14.84
C ASP A 3 -17.72 -7.87 -13.93
N ARG A 4 -18.26 -6.97 -13.12
CA ARG A 4 -17.50 -6.08 -12.23
C ARG A 4 -16.58 -6.81 -11.25
N LYS A 5 -16.93 -8.04 -10.90
CA LYS A 5 -16.15 -8.87 -9.98
C LYS A 5 -15.03 -9.61 -10.69
N SER A 6 -15.09 -9.76 -12.01
CA SER A 6 -14.20 -10.64 -12.77
C SER A 6 -13.19 -9.95 -13.67
N SER A 7 -13.29 -8.62 -13.87
CA SER A 7 -12.45 -7.91 -14.85
C SER A 7 -11.07 -7.52 -14.36
N MET A 8 -10.77 -7.70 -13.08
CA MET A 8 -9.62 -7.01 -12.48
C MET A 8 -8.32 -7.78 -12.53
N MET A 9 -8.37 -9.10 -12.65
CA MET A 9 -7.19 -9.92 -12.34
C MET A 9 -6.17 -9.99 -13.48
N TRP A 10 -6.62 -10.02 -14.73
CA TRP A 10 -5.72 -10.12 -15.86
C TRP A 10 -4.85 -8.88 -16.06
N SER A 11 -5.42 -7.69 -15.96
CA SER A 11 -4.69 -6.43 -16.13
C SER A 11 -3.69 -6.18 -15.00
N ASP A 12 -3.99 -6.69 -13.80
CA ASP A 12 -3.16 -6.45 -12.60
C ASP A 12 -2.00 -7.45 -12.46
N TYR A 13 -2.15 -8.68 -12.99
CA TYR A 13 -1.16 -9.75 -12.73
C TYR A 13 -0.39 -10.22 -13.96
N SER A 14 -0.79 -9.87 -15.18
CA SER A 14 -0.29 -10.48 -16.42
C SER A 14 -0.49 -12.00 -16.47
N LEU A 15 -0.15 -12.63 -17.58
CA LEU A 15 -0.24 -14.09 -17.73
C LEU A 15 0.59 -14.85 -16.68
N ALA A 16 1.83 -14.39 -16.44
CA ALA A 16 2.73 -15.06 -15.48
C ALA A 16 2.20 -15.01 -14.04
N GLY A 17 1.61 -13.89 -13.63
CA GLY A 17 0.99 -13.75 -12.33
C GLY A 17 -0.30 -14.55 -12.19
N THR A 18 -1.13 -14.60 -13.23
CA THR A 18 -2.36 -15.40 -13.24
C THR A 18 -2.08 -16.90 -13.17
N LEU A 19 -1.07 -17.37 -13.91
CA LEU A 19 -0.59 -18.76 -13.80
C LEU A 19 -0.06 -19.08 -12.40
N GLU A 20 0.65 -18.14 -11.78
CA GLU A 20 1.13 -18.32 -10.41
C GLU A 20 -0.03 -18.40 -9.42
N MET A 21 -1.04 -17.54 -9.56
CA MET A 21 -2.27 -17.61 -8.78
C MET A 21 -2.97 -18.95 -8.91
N ALA A 22 -3.19 -19.44 -10.14
CA ALA A 22 -3.81 -20.73 -10.39
C ALA A 22 -3.04 -21.88 -9.72
N ARG A 23 -1.71 -21.87 -9.80
CA ARG A 23 -0.84 -22.90 -9.22
C ARG A 23 -0.91 -22.95 -7.69
N VAL A 24 -0.90 -21.78 -7.01
CA VAL A 24 -0.86 -21.76 -5.54
C VAL A 24 -2.26 -21.91 -4.94
N THR A 25 -3.31 -21.48 -5.64
CA THR A 25 -4.68 -21.57 -5.15
C THR A 25 -5.39 -22.86 -5.58
N THR A 26 -4.76 -23.66 -6.46
CA THR A 26 -5.32 -24.85 -7.09
C THR A 26 -6.63 -24.62 -7.85
N LEU A 27 -6.96 -23.35 -8.11
CA LEU A 27 -8.12 -22.99 -8.91
C LEU A 27 -7.81 -23.16 -10.40
N PRO A 28 -8.79 -23.59 -11.23
CA PRO A 28 -8.66 -23.53 -12.67
C PRO A 28 -8.27 -22.12 -13.13
N ILE A 29 -7.42 -22.03 -14.17
CA ILE A 29 -6.85 -20.75 -14.59
C ILE A 29 -7.92 -19.71 -14.96
N GLU A 30 -9.01 -20.13 -15.60
CA GLU A 30 -10.12 -19.25 -15.95
C GLU A 30 -10.79 -18.70 -14.69
N LYS A 31 -10.90 -19.51 -13.67
CA LYS A 31 -11.44 -19.09 -12.36
C LYS A 31 -10.46 -18.18 -11.64
N ALA A 32 -9.18 -18.54 -11.58
CA ALA A 32 -8.13 -17.72 -10.99
C ALA A 32 -8.03 -16.32 -11.62
N ALA A 33 -8.27 -16.23 -12.96
CA ALA A 33 -8.30 -14.96 -13.69
C ALA A 33 -9.54 -14.08 -13.40
N ARG A 34 -10.58 -14.62 -12.79
CA ARG A 34 -11.88 -13.93 -12.61
C ARG A 34 -12.28 -13.70 -11.15
N VAL A 35 -11.75 -14.51 -10.23
CA VAL A 35 -12.14 -14.42 -8.81
C VAL A 35 -11.26 -13.44 -8.04
N SER A 36 -11.79 -12.95 -6.92
CA SER A 36 -10.98 -12.13 -6.01
C SER A 36 -9.89 -12.96 -5.32
N PRO A 37 -8.77 -12.38 -4.89
CA PRO A 37 -7.75 -13.08 -4.11
C PRO A 37 -8.31 -13.77 -2.86
N GLY A 38 -9.37 -13.22 -2.26
CA GLY A 38 -10.04 -13.81 -1.12
C GLY A 38 -10.65 -15.20 -1.40
N GLN A 39 -11.16 -15.43 -2.60
CA GLN A 39 -11.62 -16.78 -2.99
C GLN A 39 -10.43 -17.74 -3.15
N GLY A 40 -9.30 -17.24 -3.66
CA GLY A 40 -8.06 -18.01 -3.72
C GLY A 40 -7.61 -18.43 -2.31
N ILE A 41 -7.56 -17.49 -1.36
CA ILE A 41 -7.22 -17.78 0.04
C ILE A 41 -8.20 -18.79 0.65
N SER A 42 -9.51 -18.63 0.44
CA SER A 42 -10.49 -19.58 0.95
C SER A 42 -10.28 -20.99 0.39
N ALA A 43 -9.97 -21.13 -0.92
CA ALA A 43 -9.70 -22.43 -1.51
C ALA A 43 -8.44 -23.07 -0.90
N MET A 44 -7.38 -22.31 -0.73
CA MET A 44 -6.13 -22.78 -0.12
C MET A 44 -6.33 -23.22 1.33
N GLN A 45 -7.05 -22.43 2.14
CA GLN A 45 -7.34 -22.78 3.54
C GLN A 45 -8.15 -24.06 3.65
N VAL A 46 -9.14 -24.28 2.77
CA VAL A 46 -9.91 -25.52 2.74
C VAL A 46 -9.03 -26.72 2.40
N ILE A 47 -8.15 -26.58 1.39
CA ILE A 47 -7.21 -27.65 1.00
C ILE A 47 -6.26 -27.96 2.15
N THR A 48 -5.64 -26.94 2.74
CA THR A 48 -4.74 -27.11 3.90
C THR A 48 -5.43 -27.82 5.06
N ALA A 49 -6.68 -27.45 5.35
CA ALA A 49 -7.46 -28.10 6.41
C ALA A 49 -7.73 -29.57 6.11
N LEU A 50 -8.14 -29.90 4.87
CA LEU A 50 -8.38 -31.28 4.45
C LEU A 50 -7.09 -32.12 4.46
N GLU A 51 -5.96 -31.58 4.04
CA GLU A 51 -4.65 -32.25 4.07
C GLU A 51 -4.13 -32.51 5.50
N LYS A 52 -4.65 -31.80 6.47
CA LYS A 52 -4.30 -31.89 7.90
C LYS A 52 -5.38 -32.52 8.76
N ASP A 53 -6.43 -33.09 8.16
CA ASP A 53 -7.58 -33.66 8.85
C ASP A 53 -8.26 -32.68 9.82
N ILE A 54 -8.19 -31.38 9.53
CA ILE A 54 -8.83 -30.33 10.30
C ILE A 54 -10.23 -30.08 9.74
N LEU A 55 -11.22 -29.99 10.61
CA LEU A 55 -12.61 -29.72 10.23
C LEU A 55 -12.75 -28.35 9.57
N VAL A 56 -13.35 -28.32 8.38
CA VAL A 56 -13.69 -27.08 7.69
C VAL A 56 -15.01 -26.55 8.25
N PRO A 57 -15.06 -25.31 8.78
CA PRO A 57 -16.29 -24.73 9.32
C PRO A 57 -17.40 -24.73 8.28
N TYR A 58 -18.55 -25.34 8.61
CA TYR A 58 -19.72 -25.42 7.71
C TYR A 58 -20.31 -24.04 7.44
N GLN A 59 -20.49 -23.24 8.48
CA GLN A 59 -21.01 -21.87 8.37
C GLN A 59 -19.86 -20.85 8.34
N LYS A 60 -20.03 -19.84 7.48
CA LYS A 60 -19.09 -18.72 7.36
C LYS A 60 -19.38 -17.59 8.36
N ARG A 61 -20.26 -17.80 9.32
CA ARG A 61 -20.60 -16.79 10.34
C ARG A 61 -19.96 -17.20 11.65
N GLN A 62 -18.95 -16.45 12.07
CA GLN A 62 -18.42 -16.54 13.42
C GLN A 62 -19.03 -15.42 14.27
N VAL A 63 -19.42 -15.76 15.47
CA VAL A 63 -19.92 -14.78 16.45
C VAL A 63 -18.71 -14.09 17.04
N GLU A 64 -18.74 -12.76 17.07
CA GLU A 64 -17.72 -11.96 17.75
C GLU A 64 -17.90 -12.09 19.27
N GLU A 65 -16.81 -12.07 20.00
CA GLU A 65 -16.84 -12.02 21.46
C GLU A 65 -17.45 -10.69 21.90
N PHE A 66 -18.26 -10.74 22.99
CA PHE A 66 -18.83 -9.53 23.53
C PHE A 66 -17.72 -8.58 24.02
N LYS A 67 -17.79 -7.31 23.58
CA LYS A 67 -16.85 -6.27 23.97
C LYS A 67 -17.59 -5.10 24.63
N SER A 68 -17.10 -4.64 25.76
CA SER A 68 -17.53 -3.38 26.35
C SER A 68 -17.16 -2.20 25.44
N GLY A 69 -17.78 -1.02 25.65
CA GLY A 69 -17.44 0.19 24.88
C GLY A 69 -15.94 0.54 24.96
N MET A 70 -15.31 0.36 26.11
CA MET A 70 -13.87 0.59 26.27
C MET A 70 -13.05 -0.42 25.49
N GLN A 71 -13.42 -1.69 25.49
CA GLN A 71 -12.75 -2.73 24.70
C GLN A 71 -12.89 -2.48 23.20
N LEU A 72 -14.05 -2.00 22.72
CA LEU A 72 -14.23 -1.62 21.33
C LEU A 72 -13.30 -0.46 20.91
N ILE A 73 -13.13 0.56 21.77
CA ILE A 73 -12.19 1.66 21.54
C ILE A 73 -10.72 1.16 21.48
N GLN A 74 -10.41 0.12 22.22
CA GLN A 74 -9.06 -0.45 22.30
C GLN A 74 -8.80 -1.54 21.26
N ALA A 75 -9.84 -2.11 20.66
CA ALA A 75 -9.75 -3.26 19.77
C ALA A 75 -8.93 -2.94 18.50
N ASP A 76 -9.52 -2.84 17.36
CA ASP A 76 -8.78 -2.61 16.12
C ASP A 76 -8.36 -1.13 15.96
N ARG A 77 -7.14 -0.80 16.38
CA ARG A 77 -6.50 0.50 16.15
C ARG A 77 -5.76 0.59 14.83
N GLY A 78 -5.84 -0.44 13.99
CA GLY A 78 -5.10 -0.52 12.73
C GLY A 78 -3.58 -0.59 12.92
N GLY A 79 -2.83 -0.22 11.88
CA GLY A 79 -1.38 -0.12 11.94
C GLY A 79 -0.90 1.11 12.70
N MET A 80 0.30 1.03 13.29
CA MET A 80 0.88 2.16 13.99
C MET A 80 1.38 3.23 13.02
N ILE A 81 1.09 4.47 13.36
CA ILE A 81 1.60 5.65 12.68
C ILE A 81 2.30 6.55 13.71
N TYR A 82 3.60 6.76 13.50
CA TYR A 82 4.37 7.77 14.21
C TYR A 82 4.53 8.97 13.32
N GLN A 83 4.02 10.11 13.76
CA GLN A 83 3.96 11.33 12.94
C GLN A 83 5.35 11.79 12.51
N PRO A 84 5.51 12.22 11.24
CA PRO A 84 6.81 12.62 10.74
C PRO A 84 7.32 13.88 11.43
N LYS A 85 8.63 13.95 11.61
CA LYS A 85 9.31 15.21 11.92
C LYS A 85 9.34 16.07 10.67
N LEU A 86 8.56 17.17 10.70
CA LEU A 86 8.42 18.07 9.55
C LEU A 86 9.75 18.63 9.09
N GLY A 87 9.86 18.93 7.80
CA GLY A 87 10.98 19.59 7.19
C GLY A 87 11.83 18.69 6.30
N LEU A 88 13.02 19.19 6.00
CA LEU A 88 13.99 18.54 5.11
C LEU A 88 15.04 17.79 5.92
N HIS A 89 15.19 16.51 5.64
CA HIS A 89 16.17 15.64 6.27
C HIS A 89 17.07 15.00 5.22
N SER A 90 18.40 14.97 5.48
CA SER A 90 19.39 14.33 4.60
C SER A 90 19.82 12.99 5.19
N ASP A 91 20.30 12.10 4.30
CA ASP A 91 20.88 10.80 4.65
C ASP A 91 19.95 9.95 5.51
N VAL A 92 18.75 9.69 5.00
CA VAL A 92 17.70 8.94 5.71
C VAL A 92 17.56 7.55 5.11
N GLY A 93 17.80 6.51 5.91
CA GLY A 93 17.51 5.12 5.55
C GLY A 93 16.01 4.84 5.69
N GLU A 94 15.42 4.31 4.63
CA GLU A 94 14.04 3.79 4.67
C GLU A 94 14.10 2.28 4.78
N VAL A 95 13.65 1.74 5.90
CA VAL A 95 13.61 0.30 6.16
C VAL A 95 12.17 -0.17 6.29
N ASP A 96 11.86 -1.35 5.75
CA ASP A 96 10.51 -1.88 5.64
C ASP A 96 10.48 -3.37 5.99
N PHE A 97 9.51 -3.78 6.82
CA PHE A 97 9.34 -5.18 7.15
C PHE A 97 8.83 -5.99 5.94
N VAL A 98 9.45 -7.12 5.69
CA VAL A 98 9.09 -7.97 4.56
C VAL A 98 7.74 -8.64 4.80
N SER A 99 6.67 -8.07 4.23
CA SER A 99 5.30 -8.57 4.39
C SER A 99 4.92 -8.75 5.87
N MET A 100 4.98 -7.68 6.64
CA MET A 100 4.86 -7.69 8.12
C MET A 100 3.65 -8.48 8.63
N TYR A 101 2.43 -8.19 8.19
CA TYR A 101 1.23 -8.87 8.70
C TYR A 101 1.22 -10.38 8.41
N PRO A 102 1.54 -10.86 7.19
CA PRO A 102 1.75 -12.29 6.97
C PRO A 102 2.82 -12.91 7.88
N ALA A 103 3.94 -12.20 8.09
CA ALA A 103 5.00 -12.69 8.97
C ALA A 103 4.55 -12.75 10.44
N VAL A 104 3.78 -11.77 10.91
CA VAL A 104 3.13 -11.76 12.23
C VAL A 104 2.16 -12.93 12.39
N ILE A 105 1.32 -13.19 11.36
CA ILE A 105 0.38 -14.33 11.36
C ILE A 105 1.13 -15.65 11.51
N ILE A 106 2.19 -15.84 10.73
CA ILE A 106 2.98 -17.09 10.73
C ILE A 106 3.71 -17.27 12.07
N ARG A 107 4.39 -16.22 12.54
CA ARG A 107 5.18 -16.27 13.76
C ARG A 107 4.31 -16.40 15.01
N GLY A 108 3.21 -15.67 15.07
CA GLY A 108 2.27 -15.70 16.19
C GLY A 108 1.27 -16.85 16.14
N ASN A 109 1.36 -17.74 15.16
CA ASN A 109 0.37 -18.81 14.95
C ASN A 109 -1.08 -18.32 14.98
N ILE A 110 -1.35 -17.17 14.34
CA ILE A 110 -2.66 -16.52 14.41
C ILE A 110 -3.62 -17.22 13.44
N SER A 111 -4.56 -17.99 14.00
CA SER A 111 -5.61 -18.69 13.28
C SER A 111 -6.88 -18.76 14.14
N PRO A 112 -8.08 -18.75 13.55
CA PRO A 112 -9.33 -18.71 14.32
C PRO A 112 -9.56 -19.89 15.26
N GLU A 113 -9.05 -21.07 14.89
CA GLU A 113 -9.26 -22.34 15.58
C GLU A 113 -8.23 -22.61 16.68
N VAL A 114 -7.19 -21.78 16.79
CA VAL A 114 -6.18 -21.93 17.84
C VAL A 114 -6.29 -20.79 18.85
N PRO A 115 -5.82 -20.98 20.11
CA PRO A 115 -5.73 -19.89 21.07
C PRO A 115 -4.89 -18.74 20.52
N LEU A 116 -5.38 -17.51 20.65
CA LEU A 116 -4.65 -16.34 20.19
C LEU A 116 -3.51 -16.03 21.16
N PRO A 117 -2.27 -16.11 20.73
CA PRO A 117 -1.12 -15.96 21.60
C PRO A 117 -0.80 -14.49 21.89
N ASP A 118 0.07 -14.26 22.86
CA ASP A 118 0.85 -13.02 22.90
C ASP A 118 1.79 -13.01 21.67
N VAL A 119 1.63 -12.02 20.82
CA VAL A 119 2.02 -12.06 19.40
C VAL A 119 3.52 -12.24 19.16
N LEU A 120 4.34 -11.95 20.16
CA LEU A 120 5.79 -12.01 20.01
C LEU A 120 6.42 -13.26 20.62
N THR A 121 5.62 -14.13 21.20
CA THR A 121 6.08 -15.46 21.57
C THR A 121 6.14 -16.34 20.32
N PRO A 122 7.21 -17.16 20.14
CA PRO A 122 7.26 -18.15 19.09
C PRO A 122 6.06 -19.08 19.17
N ALA A 123 5.50 -19.42 18.00
CA ALA A 123 4.36 -20.32 17.92
C ALA A 123 4.61 -21.65 18.62
N SER A 124 3.53 -22.27 19.09
CA SER A 124 3.51 -23.69 19.43
C SER A 124 3.98 -24.52 18.21
N GLU A 125 4.49 -25.75 18.43
CA GLU A 125 4.99 -26.60 17.37
C GLU A 125 3.94 -26.88 16.29
N GLU A 126 2.65 -26.88 16.64
CA GLU A 126 1.55 -27.15 15.74
C GLU A 126 0.91 -25.84 15.24
N LEU A 127 1.06 -25.58 13.95
CA LEU A 127 0.51 -24.37 13.29
C LEU A 127 -0.96 -24.58 12.94
N GLY A 128 -1.77 -23.53 13.13
CA GLY A 128 -3.14 -23.47 12.65
C GLY A 128 -3.24 -23.35 11.13
N VAL A 129 -4.46 -23.48 10.59
CA VAL A 129 -4.73 -23.50 9.15
C VAL A 129 -4.25 -22.24 8.43
N VAL A 130 -4.44 -21.08 9.04
CA VAL A 130 -4.07 -19.81 8.38
C VAL A 130 -2.56 -19.68 8.21
N PRO A 131 -1.72 -19.80 9.25
CA PRO A 131 -0.27 -19.76 9.09
C PRO A 131 0.28 -20.91 8.24
N LEU A 132 -0.29 -22.13 8.32
CA LEU A 132 0.08 -23.25 7.44
C LEU A 132 -0.15 -22.91 5.96
N THR A 133 -1.28 -22.28 5.65
CA THR A 133 -1.62 -21.84 4.29
C THR A 133 -0.69 -20.72 3.80
N LEU A 134 -0.31 -19.78 4.68
CA LEU A 134 0.45 -18.59 4.29
C LEU A 134 1.95 -18.84 4.17
N LYS A 135 2.52 -19.70 5.02
CA LYS A 135 3.95 -19.93 5.09
C LYS A 135 4.58 -20.28 3.74
N PRO A 136 4.06 -21.25 2.96
CA PRO A 136 4.62 -21.58 1.66
C PRO A 136 4.57 -20.43 0.65
N ILE A 137 3.48 -19.61 0.69
CA ILE A 137 3.35 -18.45 -0.19
C ILE A 137 4.36 -17.38 0.18
N TYR A 138 4.53 -17.12 1.48
CA TYR A 138 5.49 -16.16 2.01
C TYR A 138 6.92 -16.52 1.59
N GLU A 139 7.34 -17.76 1.86
CA GLU A 139 8.66 -18.27 1.51
C GLU A 139 8.91 -18.21 0.00
N LYS A 140 7.95 -18.66 -0.80
CA LYS A 140 8.01 -18.58 -2.26
C LYS A 140 8.16 -17.15 -2.76
N ARG A 141 7.42 -16.20 -2.17
CA ARG A 141 7.52 -14.79 -2.53
C ARG A 141 8.91 -14.22 -2.22
N VAL A 142 9.47 -14.55 -1.05
CA VAL A 142 10.83 -14.15 -0.66
C VAL A 142 11.84 -14.70 -1.67
N ALA A 143 11.77 -15.98 -1.99
CA ALA A 143 12.65 -16.63 -2.97
C ALA A 143 12.53 -15.99 -4.37
N LEU A 144 11.32 -15.66 -4.82
CA LEU A 144 11.11 -14.96 -6.10
C LEU A 144 11.74 -13.56 -6.10
N LYS A 145 11.61 -12.81 -5.00
CA LYS A 145 12.24 -11.48 -4.85
C LYS A 145 13.76 -11.58 -4.92
N THR A 146 14.35 -12.53 -4.20
CA THR A 146 15.81 -12.76 -4.21
C THR A 146 16.27 -13.13 -5.62
N LYS A 147 15.58 -14.07 -6.28
CA LYS A 147 15.90 -14.45 -7.65
C LYS A 147 15.73 -13.31 -8.66
N THR A 148 14.80 -12.39 -8.45
CA THR A 148 14.62 -11.24 -9.33
C THR A 148 15.85 -10.32 -9.32
N ARG A 149 16.52 -10.18 -8.18
CA ARG A 149 17.72 -9.32 -8.02
C ARG A 149 18.95 -9.85 -8.81
N SER A 150 18.97 -11.13 -9.18
CA SER A 150 20.07 -11.70 -10.01
C SER A 150 19.94 -11.40 -11.50
N TYR A 151 18.91 -10.66 -11.92
CA TYR A 151 18.71 -10.25 -13.31
C TYR A 151 18.67 -8.72 -13.45
N PRO A 152 19.14 -8.17 -14.57
CA PRO A 152 18.92 -6.75 -14.89
C PRO A 152 17.43 -6.41 -14.88
N PRO A 153 17.02 -5.18 -14.49
CA PRO A 153 15.59 -4.79 -14.35
C PRO A 153 14.76 -5.01 -15.62
N ASP A 154 15.36 -4.80 -16.79
CA ASP A 154 14.69 -4.95 -18.09
C ASP A 154 14.70 -6.37 -18.65
N HIS A 155 15.38 -7.30 -18.02
CA HIS A 155 15.44 -8.68 -18.47
C HIS A 155 14.06 -9.34 -18.42
N PRO A 156 13.62 -10.10 -19.45
CA PRO A 156 12.30 -10.75 -19.51
C PRO A 156 12.00 -11.62 -18.28
N MET A 157 13.04 -12.33 -17.77
CA MET A 157 12.89 -13.15 -16.58
C MET A 157 12.64 -12.31 -15.33
N ALA A 158 13.29 -11.15 -15.15
CA ALA A 158 13.03 -10.24 -14.05
C ALA A 158 11.57 -9.76 -14.07
N LYS A 159 11.04 -9.39 -15.23
CA LYS A 159 9.63 -8.99 -15.42
C LYS A 159 8.67 -10.13 -15.04
N THR A 160 8.96 -11.34 -15.48
CA THR A 160 8.17 -12.54 -15.15
C THR A 160 8.17 -12.85 -13.66
N LEU A 161 9.34 -12.87 -13.02
CA LEU A 161 9.48 -13.12 -11.57
C LEU A 161 8.80 -12.03 -10.75
N LYS A 162 8.90 -10.76 -11.17
CA LYS A 162 8.23 -9.63 -10.55
C LYS A 162 6.70 -9.76 -10.63
N ALA A 163 6.16 -10.16 -11.78
CA ALA A 163 4.73 -10.40 -11.94
C ALA A 163 4.23 -11.54 -11.03
N ARG A 164 4.96 -12.66 -10.96
CA ARG A 164 4.66 -13.78 -10.05
C ARG A 164 4.70 -13.33 -8.59
N SER A 165 5.76 -12.64 -8.17
CA SER A 165 5.90 -12.11 -6.81
C SER A 165 4.79 -11.11 -6.45
N SER A 166 4.33 -10.31 -7.42
CA SER A 166 3.21 -9.37 -7.22
C SER A 166 1.88 -10.10 -7.01
N ALA A 167 1.62 -11.17 -7.74
CA ALA A 167 0.44 -12.01 -7.55
C ALA A 167 0.41 -12.62 -6.14
N LEU A 168 1.52 -13.19 -5.68
CA LEU A 168 1.64 -13.72 -4.32
C LEU A 168 1.47 -12.63 -3.25
N LYS A 169 1.96 -11.40 -3.51
CA LYS A 169 1.74 -10.27 -2.60
C LYS A 169 0.27 -10.03 -2.33
N TRP A 170 -0.58 -10.08 -3.36
CA TRP A 170 -2.02 -9.87 -3.20
C TRP A 170 -2.68 -10.94 -2.33
N LEU A 171 -2.32 -12.22 -2.47
CA LEU A 171 -2.80 -13.27 -1.58
C LEU A 171 -2.42 -12.98 -0.12
N LEU A 172 -1.17 -12.64 0.13
CA LEU A 172 -0.65 -12.34 1.46
C LEU A 172 -1.34 -11.12 2.10
N VAL A 173 -1.55 -10.05 1.34
CA VAL A 173 -2.23 -8.83 1.84
C VAL A 173 -3.70 -9.08 2.12
N VAL A 174 -4.38 -9.79 1.21
CA VAL A 174 -5.83 -10.06 1.35
C VAL A 174 -6.12 -11.02 2.48
N CYS A 175 -5.21 -11.95 2.81
CA CYS A 175 -5.42 -12.90 3.91
C CYS A 175 -5.64 -12.18 5.24
N PHE A 176 -4.92 -11.12 5.54
CA PHE A 176 -5.13 -10.30 6.73
C PHE A 176 -6.57 -9.73 6.77
N GLY A 177 -7.04 -9.12 5.68
CA GLY A 177 -8.42 -8.63 5.61
C GLY A 177 -9.48 -9.74 5.70
N PHE A 178 -9.12 -10.94 5.24
CA PHE A 178 -10.02 -12.11 5.30
C PHE A 178 -10.19 -12.64 6.72
N LEU A 179 -9.22 -12.46 7.62
CA LEU A 179 -9.38 -12.78 9.03
C LEU A 179 -10.49 -11.97 9.68
N GLY A 180 -10.65 -10.69 9.32
CA GLY A 180 -11.75 -9.84 9.82
C GLY A 180 -13.06 -9.96 9.04
N TYR A 181 -13.13 -10.82 8.00
CA TYR A 181 -14.31 -10.94 7.18
C TYR A 181 -15.28 -12.01 7.73
N LYS A 182 -16.39 -11.58 8.31
CA LYS A 182 -17.40 -12.45 8.97
C LYS A 182 -17.90 -13.61 8.12
N ASN A 183 -17.85 -13.54 6.80
CA ASN A 183 -18.29 -14.60 5.89
C ASN A 183 -17.13 -15.51 5.44
N ALA A 184 -15.89 -15.28 5.86
CA ALA A 184 -14.79 -16.20 5.64
C ALA A 184 -14.91 -17.41 6.57
N ARG A 185 -14.62 -18.62 6.07
CA ARG A 185 -14.68 -19.85 6.89
C ARG A 185 -13.68 -19.80 8.05
N TYR A 186 -12.47 -19.29 7.78
CA TYR A 186 -11.41 -19.05 8.75
C TYR A 186 -11.28 -17.54 9.03
N GLY A 187 -12.44 -16.86 9.25
CA GLY A 187 -12.49 -15.45 9.65
C GLY A 187 -12.90 -15.34 11.12
N ARG A 188 -12.14 -14.58 11.91
CA ARG A 188 -12.42 -14.23 13.31
C ARG A 188 -11.87 -12.84 13.56
N ILE A 189 -12.70 -11.92 14.04
CA ILE A 189 -12.30 -10.52 14.23
C ILE A 189 -11.19 -10.40 15.28
N GLU A 190 -11.19 -11.21 16.32
CA GLU A 190 -10.15 -11.21 17.35
C GLU A 190 -8.79 -11.63 16.77
N ALA A 191 -8.77 -12.56 15.80
CA ALA A 191 -7.55 -12.94 15.10
C ALA A 191 -7.03 -11.77 14.22
N HIS A 192 -7.94 -11.04 13.56
CA HIS A 192 -7.58 -9.82 12.83
C HIS A 192 -6.99 -8.74 13.75
N GLU A 193 -7.61 -8.52 14.91
CA GLU A 193 -7.15 -7.59 15.94
C GLU A 193 -5.78 -7.99 16.50
N ALA A 194 -5.54 -9.29 16.70
CA ALA A 194 -4.25 -9.82 17.13
C ALA A 194 -3.13 -9.52 16.12
N VAL A 195 -3.41 -9.59 14.80
CA VAL A 195 -2.42 -9.24 13.77
C VAL A 195 -2.06 -7.75 13.83
N THR A 196 -3.04 -6.86 13.95
CA THR A 196 -2.76 -5.42 14.03
C THR A 196 -2.04 -5.06 15.33
N LYS A 197 -2.41 -5.70 16.46
CA LYS A 197 -1.70 -5.57 17.74
C LYS A 197 -0.24 -5.98 17.60
N GLY A 198 0.01 -7.16 17.03
CA GLY A 198 1.37 -7.66 16.81
C GLY A 198 2.20 -6.80 15.88
N GLY A 199 1.60 -6.30 14.80
CA GLY A 199 2.29 -5.37 13.90
C GLY A 199 2.72 -4.08 14.61
N ARG A 200 1.87 -3.52 15.48
CA ARG A 200 2.23 -2.34 16.30
C ARG A 200 3.37 -2.63 17.26
N GLU A 201 3.32 -3.78 17.91
CA GLU A 201 4.34 -4.23 18.85
C GLU A 201 5.71 -4.42 18.17
N VAL A 202 5.72 -5.10 17.02
CA VAL A 202 6.92 -5.29 16.19
C VAL A 202 7.53 -3.94 15.79
N LEU A 203 6.71 -2.99 15.36
CA LEU A 203 7.18 -1.68 14.94
C LEU A 203 7.74 -0.86 16.10
N LEU A 204 7.13 -0.96 17.30
CA LEU A 204 7.65 -0.31 18.51
C LEU A 204 8.99 -0.89 18.92
N ARG A 205 9.14 -2.21 18.94
CA ARG A 205 10.44 -2.85 19.25
C ARG A 205 11.52 -2.48 18.24
N ALA A 206 11.17 -2.37 16.95
CA ALA A 206 12.10 -1.90 15.93
C ALA A 206 12.54 -0.44 16.19
N LYS A 207 11.61 0.41 16.65
CA LYS A 207 11.91 1.79 17.03
C LYS A 207 12.87 1.83 18.23
N GLU A 208 12.59 1.05 19.28
CA GLU A 208 13.44 0.96 20.45
C GLU A 208 14.87 0.56 20.08
N VAL A 209 15.03 -0.51 19.28
CA VAL A 209 16.34 -0.94 18.77
C VAL A 209 17.04 0.16 17.99
N ALA A 210 16.32 0.86 17.12
CA ALA A 210 16.91 1.93 16.32
C ALA A 210 17.41 3.09 17.21
N GLU A 211 16.66 3.44 18.26
CA GLU A 211 17.04 4.47 19.23
C GLU A 211 18.20 4.01 20.13
N GLU A 212 18.21 2.75 20.59
CA GLU A 212 19.34 2.14 21.31
C GLU A 212 20.65 2.21 20.48
N GLU A 213 20.55 2.04 19.15
CA GLU A 213 21.66 2.15 18.21
C GLU A 213 22.00 3.61 17.84
N GLY A 214 21.35 4.58 18.47
CA GLY A 214 21.59 6.01 18.28
C GLY A 214 21.02 6.58 16.97
N PHE A 215 20.06 5.91 16.36
CA PHE A 215 19.31 6.47 15.24
C PHE A 215 18.13 7.32 15.74
N GLU A 216 17.91 8.42 15.08
CA GLU A 216 16.69 9.19 15.19
C GLU A 216 15.63 8.58 14.28
N VAL A 217 14.47 8.24 14.84
CA VAL A 217 13.32 7.78 14.04
C VAL A 217 12.50 8.99 13.63
N LEU A 218 12.53 9.32 12.33
CA LEU A 218 11.84 10.50 11.78
C LEU A 218 10.36 10.24 11.56
N GLN A 219 10.00 9.03 11.17
CA GLN A 219 8.64 8.58 10.92
C GLN A 219 8.56 7.07 11.03
N MET A 220 7.39 6.57 11.43
CA MET A 220 6.97 5.17 11.19
C MET A 220 5.61 5.16 10.52
N TYR A 221 5.42 4.22 9.61
CA TYR A 221 4.14 4.07 8.92
C TYR A 221 3.84 2.60 8.65
N VAL A 222 3.01 2.01 9.46
CA VAL A 222 2.51 0.62 9.41
C VAL A 222 3.62 -0.44 9.50
N ASP A 223 4.49 -0.54 8.51
CA ASP A 223 5.54 -1.56 8.36
C ASP A 223 6.92 -0.96 8.04
N ALA A 224 7.01 0.38 7.94
CA ALA A 224 8.22 1.08 7.56
C ALA A 224 8.70 2.08 8.62
N LEU A 225 10.04 2.28 8.70
CA LEU A 225 10.70 3.27 9.53
C LEU A 225 11.66 4.11 8.67
N TRP A 226 11.73 5.41 8.95
CA TRP A 226 12.71 6.36 8.40
C TRP A 226 13.73 6.69 9.46
N LEU A 227 14.94 6.19 9.27
CA LEU A 227 16.03 6.23 10.24
C LEU A 227 17.11 7.21 9.82
N LYS A 228 17.53 8.07 10.75
CA LYS A 228 18.60 9.02 10.53
C LYS A 228 19.64 8.93 11.65
N LYS A 229 20.92 8.90 11.27
CA LYS A 229 22.04 9.00 12.22
C LYS A 229 23.17 9.79 11.57
N LYS A 230 23.82 10.67 12.33
CA LYS A 230 24.96 11.45 11.82
C LYS A 230 26.08 10.51 11.35
N GLY A 231 26.57 10.71 10.15
CA GLY A 231 27.62 9.89 9.52
C GLY A 231 27.11 8.62 8.82
N CYS A 232 25.83 8.28 8.93
CA CYS A 232 25.23 7.14 8.26
C CYS A 232 24.55 7.58 6.95
N SER A 233 25.27 7.46 5.85
CA SER A 233 24.80 7.88 4.52
C SER A 233 24.85 6.78 3.47
N LYS A 234 25.36 5.58 3.80
CA LYS A 234 25.49 4.44 2.88
C LYS A 234 24.64 3.27 3.36
N PRO A 235 24.20 2.38 2.47
CA PRO A 235 23.40 1.20 2.83
C PRO A 235 24.05 0.36 3.95
N GLU A 236 25.38 0.17 3.90
CA GLU A 236 26.13 -0.64 4.86
C GLU A 236 26.02 -0.13 6.29
N HIS A 237 25.81 1.18 6.46
CA HIS A 237 25.66 1.80 7.79
C HIS A 237 24.34 1.42 8.49
N PHE A 238 23.40 0.82 7.78
CA PHE A 238 22.10 0.38 8.33
C PHE A 238 22.05 -1.13 8.59
N GLU A 239 23.02 -1.90 8.13
CA GLU A 239 23.00 -3.37 8.24
C GLU A 239 22.94 -3.85 9.70
N GLU A 240 23.73 -3.25 10.57
CA GLU A 240 23.80 -3.64 11.99
C GLU A 240 22.47 -3.36 12.72
N VAL A 241 21.87 -2.19 12.53
CA VAL A 241 20.57 -1.88 13.15
C VAL A 241 19.49 -2.79 12.61
N MET A 242 19.49 -3.10 11.31
CA MET A 242 18.54 -4.04 10.71
C MET A 242 18.71 -5.46 11.28
N ARG A 243 19.95 -5.92 11.44
CA ARG A 243 20.24 -7.21 12.04
C ARG A 243 19.69 -7.29 13.48
N LYS A 244 19.95 -6.27 14.31
CA LYS A 244 19.44 -6.19 15.69
C LYS A 244 17.92 -6.11 15.75
N ILE A 245 17.27 -5.42 14.78
CA ILE A 245 15.82 -5.41 14.67
C ILE A 245 15.30 -6.83 14.38
N VAL A 246 15.95 -7.57 13.45
CA VAL A 246 15.59 -8.96 13.16
C VAL A 246 15.75 -9.84 14.40
N ASP A 247 16.86 -9.71 15.13
CA ASP A 247 17.13 -10.48 16.34
C ASP A 247 16.07 -10.21 17.43
N ARG A 248 15.67 -8.94 17.63
CA ARG A 248 14.67 -8.53 18.63
C ARG A 248 13.24 -8.91 18.24
N THR A 249 12.88 -8.79 16.98
CA THR A 249 11.51 -8.98 16.50
C THR A 249 11.28 -10.37 15.89
N GLY A 250 12.32 -11.02 15.39
CA GLY A 250 12.26 -12.27 14.65
C GLY A 250 11.60 -12.14 13.27
N LEU A 251 11.40 -10.92 12.77
CA LEU A 251 10.83 -10.64 11.45
C LEU A 251 11.87 -10.05 10.51
N ALA A 252 11.85 -10.50 9.26
CA ALA A 252 12.74 -9.97 8.24
C ALA A 252 12.42 -8.50 7.91
N ILE A 253 13.46 -7.66 7.88
CA ILE A 253 13.39 -6.26 7.47
C ILE A 253 14.35 -6.03 6.29
N ALA A 254 14.05 -5.07 5.44
CA ALA A 254 14.86 -4.74 4.29
C ALA A 254 15.04 -3.23 4.18
N LEU A 255 16.21 -2.80 3.70
CA LEU A 255 16.46 -1.41 3.33
C LEU A 255 15.88 -1.19 1.92
N ASP A 256 14.89 -0.31 1.79
CA ASP A 256 14.38 0.15 0.49
C ASP A 256 15.43 1.02 -0.22
N GLY A 257 16.19 1.78 0.56
CA GLY A 257 17.31 2.60 0.11
C GLY A 257 17.65 3.72 1.08
N VAL A 258 18.71 4.44 0.77
CA VAL A 258 19.09 5.66 1.50
C VAL A 258 18.64 6.86 0.69
N LEU A 259 17.74 7.65 1.25
CA LEU A 259 17.29 8.92 0.71
C LEU A 259 18.41 9.96 0.90
N ARG A 260 18.90 10.51 -0.20
CA ARG A 260 19.84 11.63 -0.16
C ARG A 260 19.25 12.79 0.63
N TRP A 261 17.97 13.04 0.39
CA TRP A 261 17.13 13.88 1.22
C TRP A 261 15.65 13.50 1.07
N VAL A 262 14.87 13.82 2.10
CA VAL A 262 13.42 13.67 2.12
C VAL A 262 12.80 14.90 2.78
N ALA A 263 11.69 15.37 2.22
CA ALA A 263 10.88 16.46 2.77
C ALA A 263 9.55 15.91 3.28
N PHE A 264 9.37 15.91 4.59
CA PHE A 264 8.08 15.63 5.21
C PHE A 264 7.25 16.90 5.27
N LEU A 265 6.05 16.84 4.71
CA LEU A 265 5.20 18.01 4.47
C LEU A 265 4.08 18.11 5.50
N PRO A 266 3.70 19.35 5.89
CA PRO A 266 2.59 19.58 6.78
C PRO A 266 1.23 19.42 6.08
N SER A 267 0.16 19.56 6.86
CA SER A 267 -1.20 19.73 6.36
C SER A 267 -1.29 20.96 5.45
N LYS A 268 -2.22 20.90 4.49
CA LYS A 268 -2.54 22.06 3.62
C LYS A 268 -3.27 23.17 4.37
N THR A 269 -3.94 22.81 5.47
CA THR A 269 -4.76 23.75 6.27
C THR A 269 -4.01 24.32 7.48
N ASP A 270 -3.02 23.58 8.01
CA ASP A 270 -2.20 24.05 9.12
C ASP A 270 -0.75 23.54 8.95
N ALA A 271 0.16 24.47 8.74
CA ALA A 271 1.59 24.17 8.52
C ALA A 271 2.30 23.57 9.75
N ARG A 272 1.69 23.56 10.92
CA ARG A 272 2.22 22.97 12.16
C ARG A 272 1.88 21.49 12.30
N VAL A 273 0.86 21.02 11.57
CA VAL A 273 0.32 19.67 11.68
C VAL A 273 1.02 18.75 10.68
N PRO A 274 1.80 17.75 11.13
CA PRO A 274 2.41 16.77 10.24
C PRO A 274 1.35 15.82 9.66
N ILE A 275 1.58 15.37 8.43
CA ILE A 275 0.75 14.35 7.77
C ILE A 275 1.61 13.15 7.45
N ALA A 276 1.29 12.02 8.07
CA ALA A 276 2.10 10.82 8.05
C ALA A 276 2.47 10.28 6.65
N ASN A 277 1.60 10.36 5.69
CA ASN A 277 1.86 9.85 4.34
C ASN A 277 1.89 10.98 3.31
N ARG A 278 2.58 12.08 3.62
CA ARG A 278 2.71 13.23 2.74
C ARG A 278 4.16 13.72 2.68
N TYR A 279 4.93 13.14 1.78
CA TYR A 279 6.35 13.44 1.62
C TYR A 279 6.84 13.16 0.19
N PHE A 280 7.99 13.70 -0.13
CA PHE A 280 8.76 13.32 -1.29
C PHE A 280 10.25 13.35 -0.96
N GLY A 281 11.01 12.55 -1.68
CA GLY A 281 12.46 12.47 -1.48
C GLY A 281 13.14 11.79 -2.64
N ILE A 282 14.44 11.80 -2.62
CA ILE A 282 15.28 11.25 -3.68
C ILE A 282 16.29 10.31 -3.09
N PHE A 283 16.26 9.08 -3.54
CA PHE A 283 17.26 8.09 -3.19
C PHE A 283 18.64 8.46 -3.75
N GLN A 284 19.68 7.94 -3.17
CA GLN A 284 21.05 8.10 -3.70
C GLN A 284 21.19 7.54 -5.10
N SER A 285 20.36 6.54 -5.47
CA SER A 285 20.25 6.01 -6.84
C SER A 285 19.70 7.03 -7.86
N GLY A 286 19.13 8.14 -7.40
CA GLY A 286 18.43 9.13 -8.23
C GLY A 286 16.93 8.83 -8.39
N GLU A 287 16.42 7.70 -7.89
CA GLU A 287 15.00 7.39 -7.91
C GLU A 287 14.23 8.37 -7.01
N ILE A 288 13.10 8.86 -7.54
CA ILE A 288 12.21 9.79 -6.83
C ILE A 288 11.11 9.00 -6.12
N LYS A 289 10.97 9.22 -4.82
CA LYS A 289 9.84 8.69 -4.02
C LYS A 289 8.87 9.80 -3.69
N VAL A 290 7.59 9.59 -4.03
CA VAL A 290 6.50 10.55 -3.77
C VAL A 290 5.36 9.82 -3.07
N ARG A 291 4.82 10.41 -2.01
CA ARG A 291 3.65 9.93 -1.28
C ARG A 291 2.72 11.09 -0.94
N GLY A 292 1.42 10.83 -1.06
CA GLY A 292 0.36 11.76 -0.64
C GLY A 292 0.30 13.09 -1.39
N LEU A 293 0.98 13.20 -2.53
CA LEU A 293 0.95 14.37 -3.40
C LEU A 293 0.06 14.14 -4.63
N GLU A 294 -0.30 15.22 -5.28
CA GLU A 294 -1.23 15.24 -6.41
C GLU A 294 -0.74 14.38 -7.58
N ALA A 295 0.56 14.37 -7.85
CA ALA A 295 1.18 13.54 -8.90
C ALA A 295 0.88 12.03 -8.76
N ARG A 296 0.51 11.56 -7.55
CA ARG A 296 0.17 10.16 -7.27
C ARG A 296 -1.33 9.89 -7.22
N ARG A 297 -2.16 10.92 -7.27
CA ARG A 297 -3.61 10.80 -7.15
C ARG A 297 -4.23 10.49 -8.51
N ARG A 298 -5.23 9.61 -8.51
CA ARG A 298 -5.98 9.23 -9.74
C ARG A 298 -7.07 10.23 -10.14
N ASP A 299 -7.44 11.11 -9.21
CA ASP A 299 -8.46 12.16 -9.37
C ASP A 299 -7.85 13.54 -9.64
N THR A 300 -6.56 13.60 -9.93
CA THR A 300 -5.85 14.80 -10.35
C THR A 300 -5.69 14.81 -11.87
N PRO A 301 -5.90 15.97 -12.55
CA PRO A 301 -5.58 16.10 -13.96
C PRO A 301 -4.14 15.72 -14.28
N ARG A 302 -3.94 15.05 -15.42
CA ARG A 302 -2.60 14.60 -15.82
C ARG A 302 -1.59 15.74 -15.89
N TRP A 303 -2.03 16.91 -16.36
CA TRP A 303 -1.21 18.12 -16.42
C TRP A 303 -0.61 18.49 -15.05
N ILE A 304 -1.42 18.58 -14.03
CA ILE A 304 -0.95 18.90 -12.67
C ILE A 304 0.04 17.86 -12.17
N GLY A 305 -0.23 16.57 -12.45
CA GLY A 305 0.69 15.49 -12.09
C GLY A 305 2.04 15.59 -12.80
N GLN A 306 2.04 15.97 -14.08
CA GLN A 306 3.26 16.19 -14.87
C GLN A 306 4.07 17.35 -14.34
N VAL A 307 3.46 18.53 -14.19
CA VAL A 307 4.13 19.73 -13.64
C VAL A 307 4.72 19.45 -12.26
N GLN A 308 3.97 18.82 -11.37
CA GLN A 308 4.47 18.49 -10.03
C GLN A 308 5.65 17.50 -10.11
N THR A 309 5.61 16.53 -11.01
CA THR A 309 6.70 15.57 -11.23
C THR A 309 7.95 16.27 -11.76
N GLU A 310 7.81 17.18 -12.72
CA GLU A 310 8.92 17.98 -13.27
C GLU A 310 9.56 18.86 -12.20
N MET A 311 8.72 19.53 -11.37
CA MET A 311 9.22 20.32 -10.23
C MET A 311 10.02 19.46 -9.25
N ILE A 312 9.50 18.28 -8.86
CA ILE A 312 10.19 17.36 -7.95
C ILE A 312 11.48 16.84 -8.57
N THR A 313 11.47 16.54 -9.87
CA THR A 313 12.67 16.14 -10.62
C THR A 313 13.72 17.25 -10.61
N CYS A 314 13.30 18.48 -10.84
CA CYS A 314 14.18 19.67 -10.76
C CYS A 314 14.79 19.80 -9.36
N LEU A 315 13.98 19.70 -8.29
CA LEU A 315 14.47 19.69 -6.91
C LEU A 315 15.46 18.54 -6.66
N GLY A 316 15.31 17.43 -7.37
CA GLY A 316 16.19 16.27 -7.32
C GLY A 316 17.62 16.50 -7.76
N HIS A 317 17.89 17.55 -8.50
CA HIS A 317 19.24 17.91 -8.89
C HIS A 317 20.07 18.46 -7.71
N ALA A 318 19.44 18.89 -6.62
CA ALA A 318 20.15 19.28 -5.41
C ALA A 318 20.92 18.07 -4.83
N LYS A 319 22.24 18.15 -4.87
CA LYS A 319 23.14 17.14 -4.26
C LYS A 319 23.38 17.45 -2.77
N THR A 320 23.44 18.72 -2.45
CA THR A 320 23.69 19.24 -1.11
C THR A 320 22.59 20.23 -0.70
N ARG A 321 22.56 20.57 0.58
CA ARG A 321 21.64 21.61 1.07
C ARG A 321 21.94 23.00 0.50
N ALA A 322 23.18 23.25 0.11
CA ALA A 322 23.60 24.52 -0.50
C ALA A 322 23.02 24.73 -1.90
N ASP A 323 22.72 23.65 -2.62
CA ASP A 323 22.15 23.70 -3.98
C ASP A 323 20.67 24.05 -3.99
N LEU A 324 19.98 23.87 -2.85
CA LEU A 324 18.53 24.02 -2.76
C LEU A 324 18.00 25.39 -3.20
N PRO A 325 18.60 26.54 -2.85
CA PRO A 325 18.06 27.84 -3.28
C PRO A 325 17.99 28.01 -4.79
N GLU A 326 18.96 27.44 -5.53
CA GLU A 326 18.98 27.51 -6.99
C GLU A 326 17.95 26.60 -7.64
N VAL A 327 17.92 25.32 -7.25
CA VAL A 327 16.95 24.38 -7.79
C VAL A 327 15.51 24.74 -7.39
N LEU A 328 15.30 25.37 -6.23
CA LEU A 328 14.00 25.87 -5.81
C LEU A 328 13.52 27.00 -6.72
N ARG A 329 14.41 27.97 -7.07
CA ARG A 329 14.09 29.01 -8.05
C ARG A 329 13.71 28.43 -9.40
N SER A 330 14.42 27.41 -9.85
CA SER A 330 14.12 26.73 -11.11
C SER A 330 12.78 25.99 -11.07
N ALA A 331 12.49 25.29 -9.97
CA ALA A 331 11.18 24.63 -9.78
C ALA A 331 10.02 25.64 -9.69
N LEU A 332 10.23 26.80 -9.08
CA LEU A 332 9.23 27.88 -9.05
C LEU A 332 8.97 28.48 -10.44
N ARG A 333 10.00 28.61 -11.29
CA ARG A 333 9.80 29.03 -12.69
C ARG A 333 8.96 28.01 -13.45
N LEU A 334 9.24 26.72 -13.34
CA LEU A 334 8.39 25.65 -13.94
C LEU A 334 6.92 25.80 -13.52
N TYR A 335 6.69 26.09 -12.24
CA TYR A 335 5.32 26.33 -11.75
C TYR A 335 4.68 27.56 -12.38
N GLN A 336 5.42 28.68 -12.47
CA GLN A 336 4.93 29.94 -13.06
C GLN A 336 4.61 29.77 -14.54
N ASP A 337 5.51 29.14 -15.31
CA ASP A 337 5.33 28.86 -16.74
C ASP A 337 4.09 27.96 -16.97
N ALA A 338 3.94 26.94 -16.12
CA ALA A 338 2.77 26.05 -16.19
C ALA A 338 1.45 26.80 -15.86
N LEU A 339 1.47 27.69 -14.85
CA LEU A 339 0.30 28.49 -14.48
C LEU A 339 -0.07 29.46 -15.61
N GLU A 340 0.90 30.10 -16.25
CA GLU A 340 0.69 30.98 -17.40
C GLU A 340 0.15 30.20 -18.60
N ALA A 341 0.70 29.02 -18.89
CA ALA A 341 0.19 28.16 -19.96
C ALA A 341 -1.28 27.79 -19.75
N LEU A 342 -1.65 27.45 -18.49
CA LEU A 342 -3.02 27.14 -18.13
C LEU A 342 -3.95 28.35 -18.30
N LYS A 343 -3.55 29.52 -17.78
CA LYS A 343 -4.35 30.77 -17.90
C LYS A 343 -4.50 31.23 -19.35
N ALA A 344 -3.50 31.04 -20.18
CA ALA A 344 -3.51 31.37 -21.59
C ALA A 344 -4.26 30.33 -22.47
N GLY A 345 -4.83 29.26 -21.89
CA GLY A 345 -5.52 28.22 -22.65
C GLY A 345 -4.62 27.37 -23.54
N ARG A 346 -3.32 27.35 -23.29
CA ARG A 346 -2.33 26.62 -24.09
C ARG A 346 -2.20 25.13 -23.69
N VAL A 347 -2.85 24.74 -22.61
CA VAL A 347 -2.84 23.35 -22.14
C VAL A 347 -3.89 22.52 -22.88
N PRO A 348 -3.51 21.39 -23.51
CA PRO A 348 -4.47 20.50 -24.14
C PRO A 348 -5.56 20.02 -23.18
N LEU A 349 -6.82 20.09 -23.58
CA LEU A 349 -7.96 19.78 -22.70
C LEU A 349 -7.93 18.33 -22.19
N ASP A 350 -7.44 17.37 -22.97
CA ASP A 350 -7.32 15.96 -22.57
C ASP A 350 -6.38 15.77 -21.37
N LEU A 351 -5.40 16.65 -21.17
CA LEU A 351 -4.52 16.66 -20.00
C LEU A 351 -5.18 17.24 -18.74
N LEU A 352 -6.28 18.00 -18.92
CA LEU A 352 -7.05 18.58 -17.81
C LEU A 352 -8.22 17.70 -17.37
N VAL A 353 -8.53 16.64 -18.13
CA VAL A 353 -9.63 15.72 -17.85
C VAL A 353 -9.40 14.95 -16.56
N ILE A 354 -10.42 14.95 -15.72
CA ILE A 354 -10.48 14.21 -14.46
C ILE A 354 -11.32 12.94 -14.66
N ASN A 355 -10.89 11.84 -14.05
CA ASN A 355 -11.63 10.59 -14.02
C ASN A 355 -12.27 10.37 -12.65
N GLY A 356 -13.58 10.58 -12.55
CA GLY A 356 -14.35 10.33 -11.34
C GLY A 356 -15.04 8.97 -11.34
N LYS A 357 -15.14 8.29 -10.19
CA LYS A 357 -15.90 7.05 -10.04
C LYS A 357 -17.29 7.34 -9.51
N VAL A 358 -18.31 6.79 -10.15
CA VAL A 358 -19.69 6.78 -9.65
C VAL A 358 -19.90 5.45 -8.91
N SER A 359 -20.03 5.49 -7.58
CA SER A 359 -20.06 4.30 -6.72
C SER A 359 -21.47 3.75 -6.50
N TYR A 360 -22.49 4.59 -6.59
CA TYR A 360 -23.92 4.26 -6.37
C TYR A 360 -24.76 4.63 -7.59
N ALA A 361 -26.04 4.25 -7.60
CA ALA A 361 -27.03 4.81 -8.53
C ALA A 361 -27.13 6.32 -8.32
N LEU A 362 -27.40 7.10 -9.39
CA LEU A 362 -27.31 8.57 -9.35
C LEU A 362 -28.35 9.21 -8.41
N ASP A 363 -29.48 8.55 -8.20
CA ASP A 363 -30.54 8.92 -7.26
C ASP A 363 -30.16 8.69 -5.79
N ALA A 364 -29.26 7.75 -5.52
CA ALA A 364 -28.82 7.41 -4.17
C ALA A 364 -27.79 8.39 -3.57
N TYR A 365 -27.34 9.39 -4.34
CA TYR A 365 -26.37 10.38 -3.85
C TYR A 365 -27.06 11.52 -3.10
N LYS A 366 -26.71 11.68 -1.81
CA LYS A 366 -27.16 12.80 -0.99
C LYS A 366 -26.53 14.14 -1.39
N SER A 367 -25.35 14.13 -1.99
CA SER A 367 -24.65 15.33 -2.47
C SER A 367 -24.16 15.14 -3.91
N ALA A 368 -24.29 16.18 -4.73
CA ALA A 368 -23.87 16.16 -6.13
C ALA A 368 -22.37 16.49 -6.25
N THR A 369 -21.50 15.48 -6.06
CA THR A 369 -20.06 15.63 -6.34
C THR A 369 -19.82 15.95 -7.83
N ALA A 370 -18.63 16.45 -8.19
CA ALA A 370 -18.30 16.76 -9.58
C ALA A 370 -18.52 15.56 -10.52
N ALA A 371 -18.14 14.35 -10.10
CA ALA A 371 -18.36 13.12 -10.86
C ALA A 371 -19.87 12.82 -11.04
N VAL A 372 -20.69 13.10 -10.02
CA VAL A 372 -22.15 12.88 -10.09
C VAL A 372 -22.80 13.92 -11.02
N ARG A 373 -22.36 15.19 -10.94
CA ARG A 373 -22.86 16.22 -11.88
C ARG A 373 -22.55 15.88 -13.33
N ALA A 374 -21.31 15.47 -13.61
CA ALA A 374 -20.92 15.00 -14.93
C ALA A 374 -21.71 13.76 -15.37
N ALA A 375 -21.92 12.79 -14.48
CA ALA A 375 -22.70 11.60 -14.76
C ALA A 375 -24.17 11.93 -15.12
N ARG A 376 -24.79 12.86 -14.42
CA ARG A 376 -26.15 13.34 -14.72
C ARG A 376 -26.23 14.01 -16.10
N GLN A 377 -25.21 14.79 -16.51
CA GLN A 377 -25.14 15.34 -17.86
C GLN A 377 -25.11 14.25 -18.93
N LEU A 378 -24.32 13.19 -18.71
CA LEU A 378 -24.24 12.03 -19.61
C LEU A 378 -25.58 11.27 -19.66
N GLU A 379 -26.24 11.12 -18.51
CA GLU A 379 -27.56 10.45 -18.45
C GLU A 379 -28.62 11.28 -19.17
N SER A 380 -28.63 12.62 -19.03
CA SER A 380 -29.50 13.52 -19.78
C SER A 380 -29.23 13.49 -21.29
N ALA A 381 -28.00 13.13 -21.69
CA ALA A 381 -27.64 12.89 -23.10
C ALA A 381 -27.95 11.47 -23.58
N GLY A 382 -28.72 10.68 -22.82
CA GLY A 382 -29.16 9.34 -23.19
C GLY A 382 -28.17 8.21 -22.86
N MET A 383 -27.09 8.48 -22.13
CA MET A 383 -26.13 7.46 -21.74
C MET A 383 -26.54 6.81 -20.42
N GLN A 384 -26.57 5.50 -20.36
CA GLN A 384 -26.83 4.77 -19.12
C GLN A 384 -25.59 4.69 -18.24
N ILE A 385 -25.58 5.39 -17.11
CA ILE A 385 -24.48 5.37 -16.14
C ILE A 385 -24.81 4.39 -15.00
N ARG A 386 -23.96 3.38 -14.85
CA ARG A 386 -24.11 2.35 -13.81
C ARG A 386 -23.15 2.58 -12.64
N PRO A 387 -23.55 2.21 -11.40
CA PRO A 387 -22.65 2.26 -10.25
C PRO A 387 -21.34 1.49 -10.53
N GLY A 388 -20.17 2.08 -10.15
CA GLY A 388 -18.83 1.55 -10.40
C GLY A 388 -18.19 2.01 -11.69
N GLN A 389 -18.92 2.61 -12.62
CA GLN A 389 -18.35 3.23 -13.82
C GLN A 389 -17.56 4.49 -13.49
N ARG A 390 -16.62 4.82 -14.35
CA ARG A 390 -15.88 6.08 -14.31
C ARG A 390 -16.44 7.02 -15.35
N VAL A 391 -16.63 8.27 -14.96
CA VAL A 391 -16.98 9.35 -15.83
C VAL A 391 -15.80 10.32 -15.97
N ARG A 392 -15.66 10.89 -17.14
CA ARG A 392 -14.62 11.88 -17.46
C ARG A 392 -15.25 13.27 -17.46
N PHE A 393 -14.57 14.25 -16.90
CA PHE A 393 -15.08 15.61 -16.83
C PHE A 393 -13.97 16.64 -16.68
N LEU A 394 -14.31 17.88 -16.97
CA LEU A 394 -13.49 19.07 -16.76
C LEU A 394 -14.15 20.01 -15.75
N PHE A 395 -13.36 20.72 -14.98
CA PHE A 395 -13.83 21.90 -14.27
C PHE A 395 -13.83 23.10 -15.21
N MET A 396 -14.89 23.88 -15.15
CA MET A 396 -15.12 25.06 -15.97
C MET A 396 -15.25 26.29 -15.08
N GLN A 397 -14.94 27.44 -15.65
CA GLN A 397 -15.29 28.73 -15.02
C GLN A 397 -16.73 29.07 -15.40
N GLY A 398 -17.56 29.38 -14.42
CA GLY A 398 -18.99 29.68 -14.62
C GLY A 398 -19.89 28.46 -14.44
N GLU A 399 -21.15 28.59 -14.88
CA GLU A 399 -22.14 27.50 -14.80
C GLU A 399 -22.36 26.85 -16.17
N PRO A 400 -22.38 25.52 -16.24
CA PRO A 400 -22.07 24.57 -15.16
C PRO A 400 -20.56 24.54 -14.85
N ASP A 401 -20.21 24.49 -13.55
CA ASP A 401 -18.83 24.43 -13.06
C ASP A 401 -18.10 23.10 -13.40
N VAL A 402 -18.85 22.12 -13.90
CA VAL A 402 -18.37 20.82 -14.34
C VAL A 402 -19.01 20.48 -15.69
N ARG A 403 -18.18 20.05 -16.64
CA ARG A 403 -18.65 19.57 -17.94
C ARG A 403 -18.18 18.12 -18.16
N ALA A 404 -19.11 17.24 -18.49
CA ALA A 404 -18.80 15.88 -18.91
C ALA A 404 -17.95 15.88 -20.20
N TRP A 405 -17.01 14.93 -20.28
CA TRP A 405 -16.04 14.80 -21.38
C TRP A 405 -16.29 13.53 -22.20
#